data_a23ff5de66f4435e0400a165acfb08b7
#
_entry.id   a23ff5de66f4435e0400a165acfb08b7
#
_cell.length_a   1.000
_cell.length_b   1.000
_cell.length_c   1.000
_cell.angle_alpha   90.00
_cell.angle_beta   90.00
_cell.angle_gamma   90.00
#
_symmetry.space_group_name_H-M   'P 1'
#
loop_
_entity.id
_entity.type
_entity.pdbx_description
1 polymer ?
#
loop_
_entity_poly.entity_id
_entity_poly.type
_entity_poly.pdbx_seq_one_letter_code
_entity_poly.pdbx_strand_id
1 'polypeptide(L)'
;MRKLLVILGVPIDNLTMAEALDRCDEFIAEGRATGRLHQIATVNADFVVNALHDPELRRILQEADMATADGMPLVWASRLLGGPLPGRVTGADMVPALAERAAQRGYSIFFLGAREGVAAKAAAILQERYPGLRVAGVLSPPPSSVLEMDRSVVETVKAAKPDILLVAFGNPKQEKWIRMYAHELRVPIAIGVGGTFDMIVGVTKRAPLWMQRSGLEWVYRLIQEPRRLWKRYVHDFVYFGYFFFRQWWAMQRGSALSMVPITSTSESADIAPVPPPPPFPWPVLTVGNRLDVSNLEPFTQEAYRLLATHQYVILDLSMTQFLDSSALGALVGLAKRARSNGGDIFLLNVQEPILHLLDLLKLDRFFERFPDLTAITQRIEQSTPVSTTSSTTIHGWTIIPAPRLFDAATADSFLTQASEVIKQGKLLVIDCTGTTFMASAGMAALVKLDRLAREHNSSLRIAGCNHDVLRTIQLVRLDQVLSIFPDITAATTAPLHKNPVTAEGD
;
A
#
# COMPACT_ATOMS: atom_id res chain seq x y z
N MET A 1 14.85 0.62 15.38
CA MET A 1 14.99 0.56 13.90
C MET A 1 14.04 -0.49 13.34
N ARG A 2 13.25 -0.16 12.31
CA ARG A 2 12.26 -1.08 11.75
C ARG A 2 12.97 -2.16 10.91
N LYS A 3 12.90 -3.42 11.32
CA LYS A 3 13.44 -4.57 10.58
C LYS A 3 12.34 -5.17 9.72
N LEU A 4 12.52 -5.18 8.41
CA LEU A 4 11.56 -5.71 7.44
C LEU A 4 12.17 -6.88 6.68
N LEU A 5 11.32 -7.83 6.30
CA LEU A 5 11.63 -8.93 5.39
C LEU A 5 10.67 -8.86 4.20
N VAL A 6 11.18 -8.91 2.98
CA VAL A 6 10.32 -8.91 1.78
C VAL A 6 9.99 -10.34 1.35
N ILE A 7 8.71 -10.69 1.37
CA ILE A 7 8.17 -11.96 0.88
C ILE A 7 7.24 -11.66 -0.30
N LEU A 8 7.61 -12.10 -1.50
CA LEU A 8 6.86 -11.88 -2.75
C LEU A 8 6.46 -10.40 -2.97
N GLY A 9 7.37 -9.48 -2.65
CA GLY A 9 7.15 -8.04 -2.82
C GLY A 9 6.36 -7.37 -1.70
N VAL A 10 5.95 -8.12 -0.66
CA VAL A 10 5.28 -7.59 0.52
C VAL A 10 6.27 -7.50 1.68
N PRO A 11 6.52 -6.29 2.22
CA PRO A 11 7.40 -6.12 3.37
C PRO A 11 6.67 -6.52 4.66
N ILE A 12 7.23 -7.49 5.38
CA ILE A 12 6.72 -8.00 6.66
C ILE A 12 7.61 -7.49 7.78
N ASP A 13 7.02 -6.94 8.82
CA ASP A 13 7.73 -6.50 10.02
C ASP A 13 8.24 -7.69 10.84
N ASN A 14 9.52 -7.66 11.18
CA ASN A 14 10.16 -8.65 12.04
C ASN A 14 9.94 -8.24 13.50
N LEU A 15 8.77 -8.60 14.04
CA LEU A 15 8.29 -8.19 15.35
C LEU A 15 7.72 -9.37 16.13
N THR A 16 7.89 -9.35 17.44
CA THR A 16 7.09 -10.13 18.39
C THR A 16 5.72 -9.47 18.64
N MET A 17 4.79 -10.17 19.27
CA MET A 17 3.50 -9.59 19.66
C MET A 17 3.67 -8.39 20.60
N ALA A 18 4.60 -8.46 21.56
CA ALA A 18 4.87 -7.37 22.49
C ALA A 18 5.35 -6.12 21.76
N GLU A 19 6.34 -6.26 20.85
CA GLU A 19 6.87 -5.16 20.03
C GLU A 19 5.80 -4.58 19.09
N ALA A 20 4.89 -5.41 18.55
CA ALA A 20 3.78 -4.95 17.73
C ALA A 20 2.80 -4.08 18.54
N LEU A 21 2.50 -4.47 19.78
CA LEU A 21 1.65 -3.70 20.67
C LEU A 21 2.32 -2.39 21.12
N ASP A 22 3.62 -2.40 21.43
CA ASP A 22 4.38 -1.19 21.77
C ASP A 22 4.38 -0.20 20.59
N ARG A 23 4.50 -0.72 19.37
CA ARG A 23 4.39 0.08 18.15
C ARG A 23 2.99 0.68 17.96
N CYS A 24 1.93 -0.04 18.35
CA CYS A 24 0.59 0.52 18.35
C CYS A 24 0.46 1.70 19.33
N ASP A 25 1.08 1.64 20.51
CA ASP A 25 1.11 2.77 21.45
C ASP A 25 1.81 4.00 20.84
N GLU A 26 2.96 3.80 20.14
CA GLU A 26 3.67 4.87 19.42
C GLU A 26 2.77 5.50 18.34
N PHE A 27 2.12 4.68 17.52
CA PHE A 27 1.22 5.13 16.46
C PHE A 27 0.00 5.88 17.03
N ILE A 28 -0.56 5.43 18.15
CA ILE A 28 -1.67 6.14 18.80
C ILE A 28 -1.21 7.51 19.29
N ALA A 29 -0.03 7.60 19.91
CA ALA A 29 0.53 8.87 20.35
C ALA A 29 0.78 9.84 19.20
N GLU A 30 1.43 9.36 18.12
CA GLU A 30 1.69 10.15 16.91
C GLU A 30 0.37 10.56 16.22
N GLY A 31 -0.56 9.62 16.03
CA GLY A 31 -1.83 9.90 15.38
C GLY A 31 -2.71 10.91 16.14
N ARG A 32 -2.70 10.86 17.48
CA ARG A 32 -3.38 11.87 18.30
C ARG A 32 -2.75 13.27 18.16
N ALA A 33 -1.44 13.34 18.00
CA ALA A 33 -0.72 14.61 17.86
C ALA A 33 -0.84 15.20 16.46
N THR A 34 -0.81 14.37 15.41
CA THR A 34 -0.71 14.81 14.00
C THR A 34 -2.01 14.68 13.21
N GLY A 35 -2.97 13.89 13.69
CA GLY A 35 -4.17 13.50 12.94
C GLY A 35 -3.90 12.46 11.84
N ARG A 36 -2.68 11.90 11.77
CA ARG A 36 -2.30 10.86 10.81
C ARG A 36 -2.87 9.52 11.23
N LEU A 37 -3.46 8.79 10.26
CA LEU A 37 -3.87 7.41 10.43
C LEU A 37 -2.70 6.48 10.09
N HIS A 38 -2.41 5.52 10.97
CA HIS A 38 -1.46 4.44 10.73
C HIS A 38 -2.21 3.16 10.38
N GLN A 39 -1.95 2.64 9.17
CA GLN A 39 -2.57 1.41 8.70
C GLN A 39 -1.75 0.19 9.08
N ILE A 40 -2.41 -0.78 9.75
CA ILE A 40 -1.81 -2.05 10.15
C ILE A 40 -2.47 -3.19 9.37
N ALA A 41 -1.66 -4.03 8.73
CA ALA A 41 -2.12 -5.19 7.98
C ALA A 41 -1.66 -6.50 8.66
N THR A 42 -2.59 -7.43 8.89
CA THR A 42 -2.28 -8.78 9.37
C THR A 42 -2.16 -9.72 8.18
N VAL A 43 -0.94 -9.81 7.63
CA VAL A 43 -0.66 -10.43 6.33
C VAL A 43 -0.50 -11.94 6.45
N ASN A 44 -1.24 -12.70 5.66
CA ASN A 44 -1.10 -14.14 5.50
C ASN A 44 -0.79 -14.53 4.05
N ALA A 45 -0.70 -15.81 3.72
CA ALA A 45 -0.40 -16.29 2.38
C ALA A 45 -1.44 -15.82 1.33
N ASP A 46 -2.73 -15.78 1.69
CA ASP A 46 -3.82 -15.29 0.83
C ASP A 46 -3.63 -13.80 0.47
N PHE A 47 -3.23 -12.96 1.43
CA PHE A 47 -2.89 -11.55 1.16
C PHE A 47 -1.75 -11.42 0.16
N VAL A 48 -0.69 -12.20 0.33
CA VAL A 48 0.48 -12.17 -0.55
C VAL A 48 0.10 -12.62 -1.96
N VAL A 49 -0.68 -13.71 -2.09
CA VAL A 49 -1.15 -14.22 -3.39
C VAL A 49 -2.09 -13.21 -4.06
N ASN A 50 -3.04 -12.64 -3.32
CA ASN A 50 -3.92 -11.60 -3.86
C ASN A 50 -3.13 -10.37 -4.32
N ALA A 51 -2.10 -9.96 -3.59
CA ALA A 51 -1.23 -8.84 -3.97
C ALA A 51 -0.40 -9.10 -5.25
N LEU A 52 -0.20 -10.35 -5.66
CA LEU A 52 0.42 -10.65 -6.96
C LEU A 52 -0.47 -10.24 -8.14
N HIS A 53 -1.79 -10.26 -7.95
CA HIS A 53 -2.77 -9.99 -9.00
C HIS A 53 -3.49 -8.64 -8.83
N ASP A 54 -3.43 -8.04 -7.64
CA ASP A 54 -4.05 -6.76 -7.30
C ASP A 54 -2.97 -5.70 -6.99
N PRO A 55 -2.62 -4.84 -7.97
CA PRO A 55 -1.60 -3.80 -7.79
C PRO A 55 -1.92 -2.79 -6.69
N GLU A 56 -3.22 -2.50 -6.46
CA GLU A 56 -3.65 -1.58 -5.40
C GLU A 56 -3.41 -2.21 -4.02
N LEU A 57 -3.84 -3.46 -3.81
CA LEU A 57 -3.56 -4.17 -2.57
C LEU A 57 -2.06 -4.27 -2.31
N ARG A 58 -1.27 -4.63 -3.34
CA ARG A 58 0.19 -4.70 -3.22
C ARG A 58 0.77 -3.39 -2.73
N ARG A 59 0.39 -2.28 -3.34
CA ARG A 59 0.85 -0.95 -2.95
C ARG A 59 0.45 -0.62 -1.52
N ILE A 60 -0.79 -0.91 -1.12
CA ILE A 60 -1.27 -0.71 0.25
C ILE A 60 -0.40 -1.48 1.24
N LEU A 61 -0.09 -2.75 0.96
CA LEU A 61 0.76 -3.57 1.84
C LEU A 61 2.21 -3.07 1.86
N GLN A 62 2.74 -2.60 0.74
CA GLN A 62 4.08 -2.00 0.65
C GLN A 62 4.17 -0.70 1.46
N GLU A 63 3.12 0.09 1.50
CA GLU A 63 3.05 1.38 2.20
C GLU A 63 2.50 1.27 3.63
N ALA A 64 1.92 0.15 4.05
CA ALA A 64 1.38 -0.04 5.41
C ALA A 64 2.39 0.33 6.49
N ASP A 65 1.95 1.03 7.55
CA ASP A 65 2.82 1.46 8.64
C ASP A 65 3.34 0.27 9.45
N MET A 66 2.56 -0.82 9.53
CA MET A 66 2.98 -2.10 10.07
C MET A 66 2.30 -3.25 9.29
N ALA A 67 3.07 -4.28 8.94
CA ALA A 67 2.58 -5.50 8.31
C ALA A 67 3.06 -6.72 9.11
N THR A 68 2.16 -7.36 9.85
CA THR A 68 2.52 -8.51 10.69
C THR A 68 2.32 -9.83 9.97
N ALA A 69 3.08 -10.87 10.35
CA ALA A 69 2.93 -12.20 9.79
C ALA A 69 1.77 -12.94 10.44
N ASP A 70 0.63 -13.03 9.75
CA ASP A 70 -0.54 -13.80 10.19
C ASP A 70 -0.58 -15.17 9.52
N GLY A 71 0.29 -16.05 9.96
CA GLY A 71 0.29 -17.43 9.50
C GLY A 71 1.67 -18.06 9.38
N MET A 72 1.72 -19.38 9.60
CA MET A 72 2.97 -20.15 9.57
C MET A 72 3.67 -20.16 8.20
N PRO A 73 2.98 -20.14 7.04
CA PRO A 73 3.67 -20.09 5.75
C PRO A 73 4.66 -18.94 5.61
N LEU A 74 4.33 -17.75 6.15
CA LEU A 74 5.26 -16.61 6.14
C LEU A 74 6.44 -16.81 7.08
N VAL A 75 6.20 -17.41 8.26
CA VAL A 75 7.26 -17.74 9.22
C VAL A 75 8.21 -18.80 8.66
N TRP A 76 7.71 -19.81 7.95
CA TRP A 76 8.57 -20.79 7.27
C TRP A 76 9.35 -20.18 6.11
N ALA A 77 8.68 -19.37 5.29
CA ALA A 77 9.31 -18.64 4.20
C ALA A 77 10.45 -17.74 4.70
N SER A 78 10.26 -17.05 5.82
CA SER A 78 11.26 -16.15 6.40
C SER A 78 12.58 -16.88 6.77
N ARG A 79 12.46 -18.11 7.28
CA ARG A 79 13.63 -18.94 7.62
C ARG A 79 14.42 -19.33 6.37
N LEU A 80 13.73 -19.68 5.29
CA LEU A 80 14.35 -20.04 4.00
C LEU A 80 15.00 -18.85 3.30
N LEU A 81 14.49 -17.63 3.56
CA LEU A 81 15.04 -16.37 3.03
C LEU A 81 16.16 -15.76 3.91
N GLY A 82 16.57 -16.44 4.98
CA GLY A 82 17.70 -16.02 5.83
C GLY A 82 17.37 -14.93 6.85
N GLY A 83 16.11 -14.48 6.94
CA GLY A 83 15.66 -13.47 7.90
C GLY A 83 14.54 -14.00 8.81
N PRO A 84 14.81 -14.93 9.75
CA PRO A 84 13.78 -15.60 10.51
C PRO A 84 12.92 -14.64 11.33
N LEU A 85 11.60 -14.72 11.16
CA LEU A 85 10.64 -14.02 12.01
C LEU A 85 10.56 -14.71 13.38
N PRO A 86 10.37 -13.95 14.49
CA PRO A 86 10.32 -14.53 15.85
C PRO A 86 9.10 -15.44 16.03
N GLY A 87 8.03 -15.20 15.26
CA GLY A 87 6.80 -15.99 15.28
C GLY A 87 5.73 -15.34 14.44
N ARG A 88 4.51 -15.82 14.60
CA ARG A 88 3.34 -15.19 13.98
C ARG A 88 2.74 -14.15 14.92
N VAL A 89 2.26 -13.05 14.33
CA VAL A 89 1.47 -12.02 15.00
C VAL A 89 0.14 -11.94 14.25
N THR A 90 -0.86 -12.70 14.72
CA THR A 90 -2.14 -12.86 14.02
C THR A 90 -3.16 -11.82 14.47
N GLY A 91 -4.09 -11.44 13.58
CA GLY A 91 -5.21 -10.59 13.96
C GLY A 91 -6.04 -11.17 15.11
N ALA A 92 -6.22 -12.50 15.13
CA ALA A 92 -6.97 -13.21 16.15
C ALA A 92 -6.33 -13.17 17.56
N ASP A 93 -5.01 -13.03 17.65
CA ASP A 93 -4.28 -12.86 18.91
C ASP A 93 -4.10 -11.37 19.25
N MET A 94 -3.90 -10.54 18.22
CA MET A 94 -3.66 -9.11 18.37
C MET A 94 -4.88 -8.34 18.88
N VAL A 95 -6.09 -8.66 18.41
CA VAL A 95 -7.30 -7.94 18.83
C VAL A 95 -7.58 -8.08 20.33
N PRO A 96 -7.57 -9.29 20.94
CA PRO A 96 -7.71 -9.42 22.38
C PRO A 96 -6.58 -8.72 23.17
N ALA A 97 -5.33 -8.83 22.70
CA ALA A 97 -4.19 -8.19 23.35
C ALA A 97 -4.27 -6.65 23.29
N LEU A 98 -4.73 -6.09 22.15
CA LEU A 98 -5.02 -4.67 22.03
C LEU A 98 -6.18 -4.22 22.91
N ALA A 99 -7.22 -5.04 23.04
CA ALA A 99 -8.35 -4.73 23.93
C ALA A 99 -7.92 -4.68 25.41
N GLU A 100 -7.05 -5.61 25.83
CA GLU A 100 -6.44 -5.58 27.15
C GLU A 100 -5.60 -4.32 27.36
N ARG A 101 -4.71 -4.00 26.41
CA ARG A 101 -3.87 -2.80 26.46
C ARG A 101 -4.71 -1.52 26.41
N ALA A 102 -5.78 -1.49 25.60
CA ALA A 102 -6.70 -0.37 25.55
C ALA A 102 -7.42 -0.12 26.88
N ALA A 103 -7.84 -1.19 27.58
CA ALA A 103 -8.41 -1.09 28.93
C ALA A 103 -7.41 -0.49 29.92
N GLN A 104 -6.13 -0.91 29.85
CA GLN A 104 -5.07 -0.43 30.74
C GLN A 104 -4.65 1.04 30.44
N ARG A 105 -4.61 1.43 29.16
CA ARG A 105 -4.14 2.75 28.69
C ARG A 105 -5.26 3.77 28.49
N GLY A 106 -6.53 3.35 28.61
CA GLY A 106 -7.70 4.20 28.40
C GLY A 106 -7.93 4.55 26.92
N TYR A 107 -7.48 3.70 25.98
CA TYR A 107 -7.79 3.85 24.56
C TYR A 107 -9.20 3.41 24.26
N SER A 108 -9.79 3.97 23.21
CA SER A 108 -11.12 3.61 22.73
C SER A 108 -11.06 2.83 21.43
N ILE A 109 -11.91 1.81 21.30
CA ILE A 109 -11.96 0.92 20.13
C ILE A 109 -13.29 1.06 19.41
N PHE A 110 -13.27 1.17 18.09
CA PHE A 110 -14.45 1.07 17.24
C PHE A 110 -14.42 -0.26 16.47
N PHE A 111 -15.54 -0.99 16.48
CA PHE A 111 -15.72 -2.27 15.81
C PHE A 111 -16.53 -2.06 14.53
N LEU A 112 -15.89 -2.21 13.36
CA LEU A 112 -16.52 -1.97 12.07
C LEU A 112 -16.56 -3.23 11.21
N GLY A 113 -17.74 -3.60 10.70
CA GLY A 113 -17.92 -4.71 9.79
C GLY A 113 -18.41 -5.98 10.44
N ALA A 114 -18.08 -7.14 9.87
CA ALA A 114 -18.66 -8.45 10.11
C ALA A 114 -20.18 -8.50 9.81
N ARG A 115 -20.79 -9.66 10.04
CA ARG A 115 -22.24 -9.82 9.91
C ARG A 115 -22.97 -9.08 11.01
N GLU A 116 -24.20 -8.72 10.75
CA GLU A 116 -25.06 -8.04 11.74
C GLU A 116 -25.05 -8.75 13.09
N GLY A 117 -24.87 -7.97 14.15
CA GLY A 117 -24.81 -8.43 15.54
C GLY A 117 -23.47 -9.09 15.95
N VAL A 118 -22.59 -9.50 15.02
CA VAL A 118 -21.31 -10.17 15.37
C VAL A 118 -20.34 -9.18 15.99
N ALA A 119 -20.17 -8.00 15.40
CA ALA A 119 -19.29 -6.96 15.92
C ALA A 119 -19.73 -6.50 17.34
N ALA A 120 -21.04 -6.34 17.56
CA ALA A 120 -21.59 -5.97 18.86
C ALA A 120 -21.33 -7.04 19.93
N LYS A 121 -21.53 -8.33 19.60
CA LYS A 121 -21.22 -9.43 20.50
C LYS A 121 -19.73 -9.53 20.80
N ALA A 122 -18.86 -9.34 19.79
CA ALA A 122 -17.41 -9.35 19.97
C ALA A 122 -16.97 -8.22 20.93
N ALA A 123 -17.51 -7.02 20.76
CA ALA A 123 -17.25 -5.89 21.64
C ALA A 123 -17.70 -6.18 23.09
N ALA A 124 -18.91 -6.73 23.29
CA ALA A 124 -19.43 -7.08 24.61
C ALA A 124 -18.55 -8.14 25.30
N ILE A 125 -18.14 -9.20 24.59
CA ILE A 125 -17.25 -10.24 25.13
C ILE A 125 -15.91 -9.66 25.57
N LEU A 126 -15.34 -8.74 24.78
CA LEU A 126 -14.07 -8.11 25.11
C LEU A 126 -14.21 -7.13 26.27
N GLN A 127 -15.33 -6.41 26.41
CA GLN A 127 -15.61 -5.55 27.58
C GLN A 127 -15.80 -6.38 28.86
N GLU A 128 -16.44 -7.53 28.79
CA GLU A 128 -16.57 -8.45 29.92
C GLU A 128 -15.20 -9.02 30.36
N ARG A 129 -14.37 -9.38 29.35
CA ARG A 129 -13.04 -9.94 29.60
C ARG A 129 -12.04 -8.93 30.14
N TYR A 130 -12.13 -7.68 29.67
CA TYR A 130 -11.21 -6.59 30.02
C TYR A 130 -11.99 -5.39 30.57
N PRO A 131 -12.29 -5.41 31.89
CA PRO A 131 -12.98 -4.30 32.54
C PRO A 131 -12.24 -2.98 32.35
N GLY A 132 -12.96 -1.94 31.96
CA GLY A 132 -12.38 -0.64 31.63
C GLY A 132 -12.16 -0.42 30.11
N LEU A 133 -12.37 -1.42 29.26
CA LEU A 133 -12.33 -1.25 27.81
C LEU A 133 -13.41 -0.26 27.32
N ARG A 134 -12.97 0.81 26.69
CA ARG A 134 -13.84 1.83 26.12
C ARG A 134 -14.20 1.47 24.67
N VAL A 135 -15.46 1.11 24.42
CA VAL A 135 -15.99 0.92 23.07
C VAL A 135 -16.53 2.25 22.57
N ALA A 136 -15.88 2.83 21.57
CA ALA A 136 -16.28 4.09 20.95
C ALA A 136 -17.52 3.93 20.06
N GLY A 137 -17.71 2.75 19.48
CA GLY A 137 -18.87 2.43 18.66
C GLY A 137 -18.75 1.06 18.01
N VAL A 138 -19.88 0.63 17.44
CA VAL A 138 -20.03 -0.63 16.71
C VAL A 138 -20.91 -0.36 15.50
N LEU A 139 -20.47 -0.80 14.30
CA LEU A 139 -21.25 -0.67 13.08
C LEU A 139 -21.02 -1.87 12.15
N SER A 140 -22.09 -2.49 11.69
CA SER A 140 -22.08 -3.55 10.69
C SER A 140 -22.84 -3.08 9.45
N PRO A 141 -22.18 -2.40 8.49
CA PRO A 141 -22.87 -1.94 7.27
C PRO A 141 -23.27 -3.14 6.41
N PRO A 142 -24.31 -2.99 5.57
CA PRO A 142 -24.72 -4.04 4.64
C PRO A 142 -23.57 -4.37 3.66
N PRO A 143 -23.51 -5.61 3.15
CA PRO A 143 -22.51 -6.00 2.16
C PRO A 143 -22.59 -5.14 0.91
N SER A 144 -21.51 -4.45 0.57
CA SER A 144 -21.37 -3.59 -0.62
C SER A 144 -19.93 -3.62 -1.11
N SER A 145 -19.64 -3.17 -2.33
CA SER A 145 -18.24 -2.92 -2.74
C SER A 145 -17.68 -1.71 -1.99
N VAL A 146 -16.35 -1.48 -2.07
CA VAL A 146 -15.72 -0.30 -1.44
C VAL A 146 -16.26 1.00 -2.02
N LEU A 147 -16.51 1.01 -3.34
CA LEU A 147 -16.98 2.20 -4.07
C LEU A 147 -18.45 2.52 -3.81
N GLU A 148 -19.25 1.51 -3.46
CA GLU A 148 -20.68 1.62 -3.22
C GLU A 148 -21.02 1.78 -1.73
N MET A 149 -20.02 1.69 -0.85
CA MET A 149 -20.26 1.81 0.59
C MET A 149 -20.74 3.21 0.95
N ASP A 150 -21.83 3.28 1.71
CA ASP A 150 -22.44 4.53 2.13
C ASP A 150 -21.41 5.39 2.92
N ARG A 151 -21.34 6.66 2.57
CA ARG A 151 -20.46 7.62 3.23
C ARG A 151 -20.79 7.82 4.71
N SER A 152 -22.02 7.52 5.13
CA SER A 152 -22.45 7.56 6.53
C SER A 152 -21.59 6.65 7.43
N VAL A 153 -21.00 5.57 6.88
CA VAL A 153 -20.06 4.69 7.60
C VAL A 153 -18.83 5.47 8.04
N VAL A 154 -18.27 6.28 7.14
CA VAL A 154 -17.08 7.12 7.43
C VAL A 154 -17.43 8.19 8.46
N GLU A 155 -18.57 8.87 8.27
CA GLU A 155 -19.00 9.93 9.19
C GLU A 155 -19.31 9.38 10.60
N THR A 156 -19.88 8.17 10.71
CA THR A 156 -20.13 7.51 11.99
C THR A 156 -18.83 7.22 12.74
N VAL A 157 -17.82 6.65 12.05
CA VAL A 157 -16.51 6.38 12.66
C VAL A 157 -15.83 7.69 13.08
N LYS A 158 -15.85 8.69 12.21
CA LYS A 158 -15.26 10.01 12.46
C LYS A 158 -15.90 10.74 13.65
N ALA A 159 -17.22 10.67 13.77
CA ALA A 159 -17.96 11.25 14.90
C ALA A 159 -17.60 10.58 16.24
N ALA A 160 -17.36 9.26 16.22
CA ALA A 160 -16.99 8.48 17.41
C ALA A 160 -15.56 8.76 17.87
N LYS A 161 -14.67 9.28 17.04
CA LYS A 161 -13.24 9.62 17.33
C LYS A 161 -12.52 8.50 18.10
N PRO A 162 -12.51 7.25 17.60
CA PRO A 162 -11.80 6.17 18.28
C PRO A 162 -10.29 6.33 18.18
N ASP A 163 -9.56 5.73 19.12
CA ASP A 163 -8.10 5.60 19.01
C ASP A 163 -7.72 4.43 18.10
N ILE A 164 -8.53 3.38 18.12
CA ILE A 164 -8.31 2.13 17.39
C ILE A 164 -9.57 1.80 16.58
N LEU A 165 -9.39 1.61 15.26
CA LEU A 165 -10.44 1.15 14.36
C LEU A 165 -10.15 -0.28 13.91
N LEU A 166 -10.99 -1.23 14.29
CA LEU A 166 -10.92 -2.62 13.84
C LEU A 166 -11.89 -2.82 12.68
N VAL A 167 -11.38 -3.21 11.49
CA VAL A 167 -12.17 -3.35 10.27
C VAL A 167 -12.27 -4.81 9.84
N ALA A 168 -13.48 -5.37 9.82
CA ALA A 168 -13.79 -6.76 9.50
C ALA A 168 -14.61 -6.89 8.20
N PHE A 169 -14.10 -6.35 7.09
CA PHE A 169 -14.72 -6.48 5.76
C PHE A 169 -14.14 -7.62 4.92
N GLY A 170 -13.04 -8.22 5.37
CA GLY A 170 -12.26 -9.22 4.64
C GLY A 170 -11.27 -8.60 3.64
N ASN A 171 -10.23 -9.40 3.31
CA ASN A 171 -9.21 -9.04 2.33
C ASN A 171 -9.79 -9.19 0.89
N PRO A 172 -9.49 -8.27 -0.05
CA PRO A 172 -8.70 -7.01 0.07
C PRO A 172 -9.54 -5.78 0.46
N LYS A 173 -10.84 -5.95 0.67
CA LYS A 173 -11.80 -4.85 0.82
C LYS A 173 -11.47 -3.96 2.03
N GLN A 174 -11.11 -4.56 3.17
CA GLN A 174 -10.79 -3.81 4.39
C GLN A 174 -9.55 -2.92 4.21
N GLU A 175 -8.50 -3.41 3.57
CA GLU A 175 -7.27 -2.65 3.32
C GLU A 175 -7.52 -1.48 2.40
N LYS A 176 -8.28 -1.71 1.32
CA LYS A 176 -8.65 -0.68 0.35
C LYS A 176 -9.53 0.39 0.98
N TRP A 177 -10.52 -0.01 1.80
CA TRP A 177 -11.41 0.92 2.49
C TRP A 177 -10.65 1.79 3.50
N ILE A 178 -9.79 1.19 4.33
CA ILE A 178 -8.94 1.95 5.27
C ILE A 178 -8.08 2.97 4.51
N ARG A 179 -7.43 2.53 3.42
CA ARG A 179 -6.56 3.41 2.63
C ARG A 179 -7.31 4.53 1.94
N MET A 180 -8.49 4.24 1.39
CA MET A 180 -9.33 5.21 0.69
C MET A 180 -9.75 6.38 1.60
N TYR A 181 -10.06 6.08 2.86
CA TYR A 181 -10.58 7.07 3.80
C TYR A 181 -9.57 7.49 4.87
N ALA A 182 -8.28 7.14 4.73
CA ALA A 182 -7.25 7.41 5.73
C ALA A 182 -7.18 8.88 6.15
N HIS A 183 -7.28 9.82 5.20
CA HIS A 183 -7.21 11.26 5.47
C HIS A 183 -8.50 11.81 6.11
N GLU A 184 -9.65 11.19 5.86
CA GLU A 184 -10.94 11.64 6.38
C GLU A 184 -11.20 11.12 7.80
N LEU A 185 -10.82 9.86 8.08
CA LEU A 185 -11.13 9.16 9.33
C LEU A 185 -10.49 9.79 10.56
N ARG A 186 -9.28 10.33 10.45
CA ARG A 186 -8.50 10.92 11.56
C ARG A 186 -8.42 10.01 12.79
N VAL A 187 -8.39 8.71 12.58
CA VAL A 187 -8.20 7.67 13.61
C VAL A 187 -6.72 7.37 13.72
N PRO A 188 -6.12 7.34 14.92
CA PRO A 188 -4.70 7.05 15.08
C PRO A 188 -4.24 5.74 14.43
N ILE A 189 -4.94 4.62 14.69
CA ILE A 189 -4.64 3.34 14.05
C ILE A 189 -5.88 2.66 13.48
N ALA A 190 -5.74 2.05 12.31
CA ALA A 190 -6.76 1.19 11.71
C ALA A 190 -6.15 -0.16 11.31
N ILE A 191 -6.85 -1.24 11.66
CA ILE A 191 -6.38 -2.62 11.50
C ILE A 191 -7.43 -3.43 10.74
N GLY A 192 -7.02 -4.06 9.64
CA GLY A 192 -7.82 -5.08 8.97
C GLY A 192 -7.77 -6.40 9.74
N VAL A 193 -8.89 -6.82 10.31
CA VAL A 193 -8.96 -7.99 11.21
C VAL A 193 -9.74 -9.18 10.63
N GLY A 194 -10.35 -9.02 9.46
CA GLY A 194 -11.07 -10.09 8.75
C GLY A 194 -12.07 -10.83 9.64
N GLY A 195 -11.95 -12.16 9.70
CA GLY A 195 -12.84 -13.03 10.47
C GLY A 195 -12.58 -13.10 11.98
N THR A 196 -11.80 -12.18 12.56
CA THR A 196 -11.45 -12.21 13.98
C THR A 196 -12.68 -12.05 14.90
N PHE A 197 -13.65 -11.23 14.50
CA PHE A 197 -14.88 -11.07 15.30
C PHE A 197 -15.69 -12.37 15.37
N ASP A 198 -15.78 -13.13 14.27
CA ASP A 198 -16.43 -14.46 14.27
C ASP A 198 -15.74 -15.45 15.22
N MET A 199 -14.40 -15.34 15.38
CA MET A 199 -13.64 -16.17 16.31
C MET A 199 -13.86 -15.76 17.78
N ILE A 200 -13.93 -14.46 18.07
CA ILE A 200 -14.18 -13.95 19.42
C ILE A 200 -15.56 -14.38 19.89
N VAL A 201 -16.56 -14.32 19.02
CA VAL A 201 -17.94 -14.74 19.30
C VAL A 201 -18.11 -16.28 19.35
N GLY A 202 -17.12 -17.04 18.84
CA GLY A 202 -17.16 -18.51 18.82
C GLY A 202 -17.94 -19.10 17.64
N VAL A 203 -18.33 -18.29 16.66
CA VAL A 203 -18.92 -18.77 15.37
C VAL A 203 -17.91 -19.62 14.61
N THR A 204 -16.65 -19.18 14.57
CA THR A 204 -15.53 -19.97 14.04
C THR A 204 -14.66 -20.40 15.22
N LYS A 205 -14.52 -21.71 15.44
CA LYS A 205 -13.69 -22.24 16.53
C LYS A 205 -12.21 -22.15 16.15
N ARG A 206 -11.37 -21.68 17.07
CA ARG A 206 -9.92 -21.74 16.91
C ARG A 206 -9.41 -23.18 17.07
N ALA A 207 -8.35 -23.48 16.37
CA ALA A 207 -7.65 -24.76 16.51
C ALA A 207 -7.13 -24.93 17.94
N PRO A 208 -6.98 -26.16 18.46
CA PRO A 208 -6.28 -26.44 19.69
C PRO A 208 -4.87 -25.83 19.71
N LEU A 209 -4.35 -25.43 20.87
CA LEU A 209 -3.07 -24.74 20.99
C LEU A 209 -1.89 -25.49 20.36
N TRP A 210 -1.90 -26.82 20.42
CA TRP A 210 -0.85 -27.61 19.78
C TRP A 210 -0.87 -27.50 18.25
N MET A 211 -2.05 -27.45 17.62
CA MET A 211 -2.18 -27.22 16.18
C MET A 211 -1.79 -25.78 15.80
N GLN A 212 -2.12 -24.81 16.64
CA GLN A 212 -1.71 -23.43 16.42
C GLN A 212 -0.17 -23.32 16.44
N ARG A 213 0.49 -23.96 17.42
CA ARG A 213 1.97 -23.95 17.58
C ARG A 213 2.68 -24.72 16.48
N SER A 214 2.11 -25.82 16.01
CA SER A 214 2.67 -26.64 14.92
C SER A 214 2.38 -26.06 13.51
N GLY A 215 1.60 -24.97 13.40
CA GLY A 215 1.25 -24.38 12.10
C GLY A 215 0.13 -25.10 11.35
N LEU A 216 -0.60 -26.00 12.01
CA LEU A 216 -1.70 -26.79 11.43
C LEU A 216 -3.08 -26.15 11.60
N GLU A 217 -3.16 -24.89 12.05
CA GLU A 217 -4.44 -24.18 12.24
C GLU A 217 -5.26 -24.10 10.94
N TRP A 218 -4.62 -23.97 9.78
CA TRP A 218 -5.29 -23.96 8.48
C TRP A 218 -5.99 -25.29 8.17
N VAL A 219 -5.41 -26.43 8.58
CA VAL A 219 -6.02 -27.76 8.43
C VAL A 219 -7.30 -27.84 9.26
N TYR A 220 -7.24 -27.37 10.50
CA TYR A 220 -8.41 -27.35 11.38
C TYR A 220 -9.54 -26.49 10.80
N ARG A 221 -9.22 -25.34 10.24
CA ARG A 221 -10.19 -24.49 9.52
C ARG A 221 -10.75 -25.15 8.29
N LEU A 222 -9.92 -25.86 7.54
CA LEU A 222 -10.35 -26.59 6.34
C LEU A 222 -11.36 -27.68 6.71
N ILE A 223 -11.17 -28.39 7.82
CA ILE A 223 -12.10 -29.41 8.32
C ILE A 223 -13.43 -28.78 8.74
N GLN A 224 -13.43 -27.58 9.33
CA GLN A 224 -14.67 -26.88 9.72
C GLN A 224 -15.47 -26.37 8.52
N GLU A 225 -14.80 -25.83 7.49
CA GLU A 225 -15.44 -25.20 6.34
C GLU A 225 -14.85 -25.70 4.99
N PRO A 226 -14.93 -27.01 4.69
CA PRO A 226 -14.21 -27.57 3.55
C PRO A 226 -14.69 -26.99 2.21
N ARG A 227 -16.01 -26.84 2.03
CA ARG A 227 -16.60 -26.33 0.77
C ARG A 227 -16.16 -24.90 0.44
N ARG A 228 -15.94 -24.07 1.45
CA ARG A 228 -15.53 -22.66 1.29
C ARG A 228 -14.02 -22.50 1.13
N LEU A 229 -13.23 -23.29 1.87
CA LEU A 229 -11.80 -23.05 2.04
C LEU A 229 -10.89 -23.88 1.13
N TRP A 230 -11.32 -25.09 0.66
CA TRP A 230 -10.42 -25.97 -0.06
C TRP A 230 -9.88 -25.35 -1.38
N LYS A 231 -10.78 -24.72 -2.19
CA LYS A 231 -10.36 -24.07 -3.45
C LYS A 231 -9.36 -22.95 -3.20
N ARG A 232 -9.63 -22.12 -2.19
CA ARG A 232 -8.76 -21.03 -1.81
C ARG A 232 -7.40 -21.56 -1.33
N TYR A 233 -7.38 -22.52 -0.43
CA TYR A 233 -6.12 -23.04 0.11
C TYR A 233 -5.28 -23.78 -0.95
N VAL A 234 -5.89 -24.52 -1.86
CA VAL A 234 -5.16 -25.12 -2.99
C VAL A 234 -4.58 -24.04 -3.89
N HIS A 235 -5.37 -23.03 -4.23
CA HIS A 235 -4.90 -21.88 -5.00
C HIS A 235 -3.73 -21.18 -4.31
N ASP A 236 -3.91 -20.80 -3.05
CA ASP A 236 -2.89 -20.11 -2.28
C ASP A 236 -1.60 -20.93 -2.14
N PHE A 237 -1.73 -22.23 -1.86
CA PHE A 237 -0.59 -23.11 -1.73
C PHE A 237 0.21 -23.25 -3.03
N VAL A 238 -0.47 -23.45 -4.16
CA VAL A 238 0.18 -23.59 -5.47
C VAL A 238 0.83 -22.26 -5.88
N TYR A 239 0.09 -21.14 -5.82
CA TYR A 239 0.63 -19.84 -6.25
C TYR A 239 1.73 -19.35 -5.29
N PHE A 240 1.48 -19.38 -3.98
CA PHE A 240 2.49 -19.00 -3.00
C PHE A 240 3.74 -19.86 -3.14
N GLY A 241 3.60 -21.19 -3.22
CA GLY A 241 4.73 -22.12 -3.38
C GLY A 241 5.52 -21.87 -4.65
N TYR A 242 4.86 -21.71 -5.79
CA TYR A 242 5.51 -21.46 -7.08
C TYR A 242 6.29 -20.13 -7.08
N PHE A 243 5.65 -19.03 -6.72
CA PHE A 243 6.32 -17.73 -6.73
C PHE A 243 7.37 -17.61 -5.64
N PHE A 244 7.14 -18.21 -4.47
CA PHE A 244 8.13 -18.27 -3.40
C PHE A 244 9.37 -19.04 -3.81
N PHE A 245 9.22 -20.21 -4.47
CA PHE A 245 10.34 -20.97 -5.01
C PHE A 245 11.14 -20.14 -6.02
N ARG A 246 10.47 -19.37 -6.90
CA ARG A 246 11.15 -18.47 -7.83
C ARG A 246 11.95 -17.37 -7.12
N GLN A 247 11.39 -16.75 -6.07
CA GLN A 247 12.10 -15.77 -5.26
C GLN A 247 13.32 -16.39 -4.57
N TRP A 248 13.12 -17.51 -3.91
CA TRP A 248 14.19 -18.23 -3.22
C TRP A 248 15.31 -18.64 -4.18
N TRP A 249 14.95 -19.22 -5.33
CA TRP A 249 15.91 -19.62 -6.36
C TRP A 249 16.70 -18.44 -6.94
N ALA A 250 16.04 -17.32 -7.21
CA ALA A 250 16.70 -16.11 -7.70
C ALA A 250 17.73 -15.58 -6.69
N MET A 251 17.39 -15.62 -5.39
CA MET A 251 18.31 -15.22 -4.33
C MET A 251 19.51 -16.19 -4.19
N GLN A 252 19.29 -17.49 -4.32
CA GLN A 252 20.37 -18.47 -4.26
C GLN A 252 21.34 -18.32 -5.45
N ARG A 253 20.85 -18.08 -6.65
CA ARG A 253 21.69 -17.84 -7.84
C ARG A 253 22.52 -16.56 -7.69
N GLY A 254 21.94 -15.47 -7.22
CA GLY A 254 22.68 -14.23 -6.94
C GLY A 254 23.80 -14.46 -5.91
N SER A 255 23.55 -15.24 -4.85
CA SER A 255 24.57 -15.64 -3.88
C SER A 255 25.71 -16.46 -4.49
N ALA A 256 25.41 -17.38 -5.40
CA ALA A 256 26.42 -18.21 -6.04
C ALA A 256 27.32 -17.42 -7.00
N LEU A 257 26.74 -16.44 -7.73
CA LEU A 257 27.50 -15.56 -8.63
C LEU A 257 28.45 -14.62 -7.89
N SER A 258 28.10 -14.18 -6.68
CA SER A 258 28.97 -13.32 -5.86
C SER A 258 30.09 -14.07 -5.12
N MET A 259 30.15 -15.40 -5.20
CA MET A 259 31.25 -16.22 -4.62
C MET A 259 32.38 -16.47 -5.61
N VAL A 260 32.33 -15.99 -6.84
CA VAL A 260 33.47 -16.06 -7.76
C VAL A 260 34.49 -15.03 -7.26
N PRO A 261 35.69 -15.43 -6.81
CA PRO A 261 36.70 -14.47 -6.40
C PRO A 261 37.13 -13.66 -7.63
N ILE A 262 36.89 -12.38 -7.59
CA ILE A 262 37.48 -11.45 -8.55
C ILE A 262 38.97 -11.43 -8.21
N THR A 263 39.76 -12.14 -8.98
CA THR A 263 41.23 -11.97 -8.98
C THR A 263 41.48 -10.50 -9.32
N SER A 264 41.94 -9.77 -8.32
CA SER A 264 42.36 -8.38 -8.44
C SER A 264 43.60 -8.35 -9.37
N THR A 265 43.38 -8.20 -10.64
CA THR A 265 44.40 -7.67 -11.54
C THR A 265 44.38 -6.15 -11.37
N SER A 266 45.33 -5.69 -10.56
CA SER A 266 45.69 -4.28 -10.47
C SER A 266 46.37 -3.86 -11.77
N GLU A 267 45.60 -3.46 -12.76
CA GLU A 267 46.10 -2.60 -13.80
C GLU A 267 45.69 -1.17 -13.44
N SER A 268 46.68 -0.44 -12.93
CA SER A 268 46.65 1.01 -12.79
C SER A 268 46.62 1.63 -14.20
N ALA A 269 45.44 1.82 -14.74
CA ALA A 269 45.25 2.74 -15.86
C ALA A 269 45.25 4.18 -15.30
N ASP A 270 46.24 4.96 -15.68
CA ASP A 270 46.28 6.41 -15.50
C ASP A 270 45.03 7.05 -16.11
N ILE A 271 44.00 7.21 -15.29
CA ILE A 271 42.83 8.01 -15.65
C ILE A 271 43.16 9.44 -15.27
N ALA A 272 43.30 10.32 -16.31
CA ALA A 272 43.39 11.76 -16.07
C ALA A 272 42.26 12.22 -15.13
N PRO A 273 42.51 13.14 -14.19
CA PRO A 273 41.52 13.59 -13.26
C PRO A 273 40.33 14.21 -14.01
N VAL A 274 39.22 13.49 -14.01
CA VAL A 274 37.95 14.05 -14.44
C VAL A 274 37.63 15.19 -13.49
N PRO A 275 37.33 16.43 -13.98
CA PRO A 275 36.95 17.51 -13.07
C PRO A 275 35.77 17.06 -12.22
N PRO A 276 35.78 17.40 -10.91
CA PRO A 276 34.69 17.01 -10.03
C PRO A 276 33.38 17.54 -10.63
N PRO A 277 32.34 16.71 -10.72
CA PRO A 277 31.04 17.17 -11.17
C PRO A 277 30.61 18.36 -10.30
N PRO A 278 29.81 19.31 -10.81
CA PRO A 278 29.29 20.41 -10.02
C PRO A 278 28.61 19.82 -8.76
N PRO A 279 28.67 20.51 -7.61
CA PRO A 279 28.19 19.94 -6.35
C PRO A 279 26.73 19.55 -6.49
N PHE A 280 26.50 18.23 -6.55
CA PHE A 280 25.17 17.65 -6.63
C PHE A 280 24.48 17.88 -5.28
N PRO A 281 23.26 18.46 -5.25
CA PRO A 281 22.70 18.99 -4.02
C PRO A 281 22.19 17.91 -3.05
N TRP A 282 22.12 16.63 -3.49
CA TRP A 282 21.61 15.53 -2.65
C TRP A 282 22.69 14.48 -2.39
N PRO A 283 22.70 13.85 -1.20
CA PRO A 283 23.69 12.82 -0.88
C PRO A 283 23.52 11.58 -1.75
N VAL A 284 24.64 11.05 -2.24
CA VAL A 284 24.74 9.78 -2.94
C VAL A 284 25.42 8.77 -2.01
N LEU A 285 24.74 7.69 -1.70
CA LEU A 285 25.26 6.58 -0.91
C LEU A 285 25.54 5.39 -1.84
N THR A 286 26.79 5.04 -2.04
CA THR A 286 27.19 3.90 -2.86
C THR A 286 26.99 2.60 -2.08
N VAL A 287 26.26 1.67 -2.69
CA VAL A 287 26.04 0.32 -2.17
C VAL A 287 27.11 -0.61 -2.73
N GLY A 288 27.78 -1.36 -1.87
CA GLY A 288 28.81 -2.30 -2.29
C GLY A 288 28.28 -3.45 -3.17
N ASN A 289 29.18 -4.31 -3.63
CA ASN A 289 28.83 -5.44 -4.50
C ASN A 289 27.70 -6.32 -3.94
N ARG A 290 27.61 -6.42 -2.61
CA ARG A 290 26.63 -7.23 -1.90
C ARG A 290 26.04 -6.44 -0.72
N LEU A 291 24.72 -6.44 -0.57
CA LEU A 291 24.05 -5.95 0.63
C LEU A 291 23.16 -7.08 1.18
N ASP A 292 23.47 -7.52 2.38
CA ASP A 292 22.77 -8.59 3.10
C ASP A 292 22.82 -8.37 4.62
N VAL A 293 22.26 -9.30 5.37
CA VAL A 293 22.17 -9.21 6.84
C VAL A 293 23.52 -8.95 7.52
N SER A 294 24.65 -9.33 6.90
CA SER A 294 26.00 -9.19 7.51
C SER A 294 26.54 -7.76 7.48
N ASN A 295 26.15 -6.96 6.48
CA ASN A 295 26.61 -5.57 6.28
C ASN A 295 25.47 -4.55 6.27
N LEU A 296 24.25 -4.98 6.57
CA LEU A 296 23.05 -4.15 6.52
C LEU A 296 23.05 -3.05 7.58
N GLU A 297 23.52 -3.34 8.80
CA GLU A 297 23.44 -2.41 9.92
C GLU A 297 24.21 -1.10 9.68
N PRO A 298 25.51 -1.12 9.28
CA PRO A 298 26.23 0.11 8.97
C PRO A 298 25.61 0.91 7.82
N PHE A 299 25.16 0.23 6.77
CA PHE A 299 24.48 0.86 5.63
C PHE A 299 23.21 1.60 6.06
N THR A 300 22.36 0.95 6.84
CA THR A 300 21.11 1.52 7.27
C THR A 300 21.30 2.68 8.23
N GLN A 301 22.27 2.61 9.15
CA GLN A 301 22.62 3.71 10.04
C GLN A 301 23.01 4.97 9.25
N GLU A 302 23.89 4.83 8.26
CA GLU A 302 24.33 5.93 7.42
C GLU A 302 23.18 6.50 6.58
N ALA A 303 22.36 5.63 5.97
CA ALA A 303 21.20 6.05 5.19
C ALA A 303 20.17 6.83 6.05
N TYR A 304 19.92 6.39 7.30
CA TYR A 304 19.03 7.12 8.21
C TYR A 304 19.63 8.45 8.67
N ARG A 305 20.95 8.52 8.85
CA ARG A 305 21.65 9.77 9.17
C ARG A 305 21.46 10.80 8.05
N LEU A 306 21.59 10.37 6.79
CA LEU A 306 21.37 11.22 5.63
C LEU A 306 19.89 11.68 5.52
N LEU A 307 18.93 10.77 5.75
CA LEU A 307 17.50 11.08 5.73
C LEU A 307 17.04 12.00 6.88
N ALA A 308 17.85 12.14 7.94
CA ALA A 308 17.55 13.10 9.01
C ALA A 308 17.78 14.56 8.58
N THR A 309 18.64 14.80 7.58
CA THR A 309 19.05 16.14 7.14
C THR A 309 18.67 16.45 5.69
N HIS A 310 18.30 15.43 4.89
CA HIS A 310 17.97 15.58 3.48
C HIS A 310 16.63 14.93 3.16
N GLN A 311 15.85 15.57 2.31
CA GLN A 311 14.56 15.02 1.82
C GLN A 311 14.77 13.86 0.84
N TYR A 312 15.83 13.93 0.01
CA TYR A 312 16.15 12.93 -0.99
C TYR A 312 17.51 12.31 -0.70
N VAL A 313 17.61 10.99 -0.86
CA VAL A 313 18.87 10.23 -0.78
C VAL A 313 18.94 9.34 -2.03
N ILE A 314 20.09 9.34 -2.68
CA ILE A 314 20.34 8.55 -3.87
C ILE A 314 21.19 7.34 -3.48
N LEU A 315 20.73 6.15 -3.87
CA LEU A 315 21.44 4.90 -3.66
C LEU A 315 22.06 4.47 -5.00
N ASP A 316 23.38 4.58 -5.10
CA ASP A 316 24.12 4.10 -6.27
C ASP A 316 24.37 2.60 -6.17
N LEU A 317 23.71 1.86 -7.06
CA LEU A 317 23.74 0.41 -7.17
C LEU A 317 24.66 -0.06 -8.34
N SER A 318 25.53 0.81 -8.87
CA SER A 318 26.41 0.49 -10.00
C SER A 318 27.27 -0.75 -9.77
N MET A 319 27.70 -1.00 -8.54
CA MET A 319 28.51 -2.14 -8.17
C MET A 319 27.70 -3.31 -7.57
N THR A 320 26.39 -3.13 -7.33
CA THR A 320 25.60 -4.09 -6.56
C THR A 320 25.12 -5.24 -7.44
N GLN A 321 25.54 -6.45 -7.09
CA GLN A 321 25.16 -7.69 -7.79
C GLN A 321 24.19 -8.54 -6.96
N PHE A 322 24.07 -8.29 -5.65
CA PHE A 322 23.26 -9.11 -4.75
C PHE A 322 22.57 -8.29 -3.67
N LEU A 323 21.25 -8.51 -3.50
CA LEU A 323 20.44 -8.05 -2.38
C LEU A 323 19.66 -9.25 -1.80
N ASP A 324 19.74 -9.45 -0.49
CA ASP A 324 18.87 -10.42 0.17
C ASP A 324 17.51 -9.80 0.57
N SER A 325 16.59 -10.61 1.12
CA SER A 325 15.28 -10.13 1.55
C SER A 325 15.33 -9.10 2.67
N SER A 326 16.38 -9.15 3.52
CA SER A 326 16.57 -8.18 4.61
C SER A 326 17.05 -6.84 4.07
N ALA A 327 17.97 -6.87 3.08
CA ALA A 327 18.41 -5.67 2.37
C ALA A 327 17.25 -5.00 1.63
N LEU A 328 16.45 -5.76 0.89
CA LEU A 328 15.24 -5.23 0.24
C LEU A 328 14.26 -4.64 1.26
N GLY A 329 14.09 -5.31 2.40
CA GLY A 329 13.29 -4.79 3.50
C GLY A 329 13.81 -3.45 4.03
N ALA A 330 15.12 -3.32 4.18
CA ALA A 330 15.75 -2.05 4.61
C ALA A 330 15.56 -0.94 3.56
N LEU A 331 15.75 -1.22 2.27
CA LEU A 331 15.49 -0.25 1.19
C LEU A 331 14.03 0.23 1.21
N VAL A 332 13.07 -0.69 1.37
CA VAL A 332 11.66 -0.34 1.51
C VAL A 332 11.42 0.51 2.76
N GLY A 333 12.03 0.16 3.89
CA GLY A 333 11.95 0.93 5.14
C GLY A 333 12.48 2.35 4.98
N LEU A 334 13.63 2.52 4.32
CA LEU A 334 14.24 3.81 4.00
C LEU A 334 13.32 4.66 3.11
N ALA A 335 12.78 4.08 2.04
CA ALA A 335 11.85 4.80 1.16
C ALA A 335 10.59 5.27 1.90
N LYS A 336 9.99 4.41 2.74
CA LYS A 336 8.86 4.79 3.58
C LYS A 336 9.21 5.96 4.51
N ARG A 337 10.38 5.94 5.13
CA ARG A 337 10.85 7.01 6.01
C ARG A 337 11.07 8.31 5.23
N ALA A 338 11.70 8.26 4.06
CA ALA A 338 11.90 9.42 3.21
C ALA A 338 10.55 10.04 2.82
N ARG A 339 9.60 9.23 2.35
CA ARG A 339 8.26 9.67 1.95
C ARG A 339 7.46 10.27 3.10
N SER A 340 7.58 9.74 4.31
CA SER A 340 6.93 10.33 5.48
C SER A 340 7.47 11.73 5.84
N ASN A 341 8.68 12.06 5.39
CA ASN A 341 9.31 13.38 5.54
C ASN A 341 9.15 14.27 4.28
N GLY A 342 8.29 13.88 3.33
CA GLY A 342 8.05 14.64 2.11
C GLY A 342 9.13 14.49 1.02
N GLY A 343 10.00 13.47 1.14
CA GLY A 343 11.04 13.15 0.16
C GLY A 343 10.90 11.77 -0.45
N ASP A 344 12.00 11.23 -0.98
CA ASP A 344 12.06 9.83 -1.45
C ASP A 344 13.52 9.33 -1.49
N ILE A 345 13.70 8.03 -1.78
CA ILE A 345 14.99 7.49 -2.20
C ILE A 345 14.94 7.13 -3.68
N PHE A 346 16.02 7.43 -4.39
CA PHE A 346 16.17 7.12 -5.80
C PHE A 346 17.26 6.07 -6.00
N LEU A 347 17.01 5.12 -6.90
CA LEU A 347 18.00 4.11 -7.26
C LEU A 347 18.72 4.52 -8.53
N LEU A 348 20.05 4.64 -8.44
CA LEU A 348 20.93 5.02 -9.52
C LEU A 348 21.71 3.81 -10.04
N ASN A 349 21.89 3.70 -11.36
CA ASN A 349 22.74 2.69 -12.01
C ASN A 349 22.44 1.23 -11.60
N VAL A 350 21.16 0.87 -11.51
CA VAL A 350 20.74 -0.46 -11.06
C VAL A 350 21.20 -1.53 -12.05
N GLN A 351 21.95 -2.53 -11.56
CA GLN A 351 22.48 -3.62 -12.39
C GLN A 351 21.41 -4.66 -12.73
N GLU A 352 21.57 -5.36 -13.87
CA GLU A 352 20.59 -6.35 -14.38
C GLU A 352 20.12 -7.40 -13.35
N PRO A 353 20.99 -8.02 -12.51
CA PRO A 353 20.50 -8.98 -11.51
C PRO A 353 19.53 -8.36 -10.51
N ILE A 354 19.76 -7.09 -10.14
CA ILE A 354 18.90 -6.37 -9.20
C ILE A 354 17.62 -5.90 -9.90
N LEU A 355 17.71 -5.45 -11.17
CA LEU A 355 16.51 -5.13 -11.98
C LEU A 355 15.58 -6.34 -12.06
N HIS A 356 16.13 -7.50 -12.40
CA HIS A 356 15.35 -8.74 -12.48
C HIS A 356 14.72 -9.13 -11.13
N LEU A 357 15.45 -8.93 -10.03
CA LEU A 357 14.94 -9.20 -8.68
C LEU A 357 13.80 -8.23 -8.30
N LEU A 358 13.95 -6.93 -8.58
CA LEU A 358 12.91 -5.92 -8.34
C LEU A 358 11.65 -6.22 -9.16
N ASP A 359 11.79 -6.58 -10.44
CA ASP A 359 10.68 -6.95 -11.31
C ASP A 359 9.97 -8.23 -10.83
N LEU A 360 10.74 -9.26 -10.43
CA LEU A 360 10.20 -10.50 -9.89
C LEU A 360 9.36 -10.26 -8.63
N LEU A 361 9.83 -9.37 -7.76
CA LEU A 361 9.16 -9.00 -6.51
C LEU A 361 8.13 -7.87 -6.70
N LYS A 362 7.98 -7.37 -7.93
CA LYS A 362 7.09 -6.25 -8.24
C LYS A 362 7.38 -5.00 -7.41
N LEU A 363 8.65 -4.75 -7.12
CA LEU A 363 9.17 -3.53 -6.50
C LEU A 363 9.64 -2.50 -7.54
N ASP A 364 9.58 -2.84 -8.83
CA ASP A 364 9.91 -1.98 -9.97
C ASP A 364 9.13 -0.66 -9.97
N ARG A 365 7.88 -0.68 -9.47
CA ARG A 365 7.02 0.50 -9.32
C ARG A 365 7.12 1.18 -7.95
N PHE A 366 7.71 0.49 -6.99
CA PHE A 366 7.92 1.04 -5.65
C PHE A 366 9.10 1.99 -5.59
N PHE A 367 10.18 1.71 -6.34
CA PHE A 367 11.38 2.54 -6.43
C PHE A 367 11.46 3.22 -7.79
N GLU A 368 11.75 4.54 -7.80
CA GLU A 368 12.14 5.24 -9.02
C GLU A 368 13.61 4.95 -9.33
N ARG A 369 13.89 4.57 -10.59
CA ARG A 369 15.21 4.14 -11.06
C ARG A 369 15.70 5.10 -12.14
N PHE A 370 16.96 5.45 -12.09
CA PHE A 370 17.56 6.43 -13.00
C PHE A 370 18.90 5.95 -13.54
N PRO A 371 19.21 6.22 -14.82
CA PRO A 371 20.47 5.86 -15.42
C PRO A 371 21.61 6.79 -15.01
N ASP A 372 21.31 8.04 -14.64
CA ASP A 372 22.30 9.05 -14.27
C ASP A 372 21.72 10.11 -13.31
N LEU A 373 22.61 10.94 -12.76
CA LEU A 373 22.24 12.00 -11.83
C LEU A 373 21.45 13.14 -12.48
N THR A 374 21.63 13.36 -13.78
CA THR A 374 20.93 14.42 -14.51
C THR A 374 19.44 14.13 -14.58
N ALA A 375 19.07 12.86 -14.85
CA ALA A 375 17.70 12.42 -14.87
C ALA A 375 17.03 12.56 -13.47
N ILE A 376 17.78 12.34 -12.38
CA ILE A 376 17.29 12.56 -11.01
C ILE A 376 17.03 14.05 -10.77
N THR A 377 17.96 14.94 -11.18
CA THR A 377 17.77 16.39 -11.03
C THR A 377 16.51 16.87 -11.73
N GLN A 378 16.36 16.52 -13.01
CA GLN A 378 15.17 16.86 -13.78
C GLN A 378 13.87 16.33 -13.12
N ARG A 379 13.92 15.13 -12.56
CA ARG A 379 12.77 14.53 -11.88
C ARG A 379 12.39 15.29 -10.63
N ILE A 380 13.36 15.71 -9.80
CA ILE A 380 13.11 16.47 -8.58
C ILE A 380 12.62 17.90 -8.91
N GLU A 381 13.21 18.56 -9.88
CA GLU A 381 12.78 19.88 -10.36
C GLU A 381 11.33 19.87 -10.86
N GLN A 382 10.92 18.83 -11.58
CA GLN A 382 9.54 18.62 -12.01
C GLN A 382 8.58 18.28 -10.85
N SER A 383 9.10 17.83 -9.71
CA SER A 383 8.30 17.48 -8.52
C SER A 383 8.11 18.65 -7.57
N THR A 384 8.93 19.71 -7.68
CA THR A 384 8.69 20.94 -6.96
C THR A 384 7.36 21.50 -7.45
N PRO A 385 6.37 21.75 -6.60
CA PRO A 385 5.09 22.27 -7.05
C PRO A 385 5.34 23.65 -7.65
N VAL A 386 5.54 23.71 -8.96
CA VAL A 386 5.31 24.93 -9.70
C VAL A 386 3.82 25.18 -9.52
N SER A 387 3.50 26.18 -8.73
CA SER A 387 2.17 26.75 -8.58
C SER A 387 1.75 27.31 -9.96
N THR A 388 1.39 26.41 -10.87
CA THR A 388 0.76 26.77 -12.14
C THR A 388 -0.28 25.71 -12.42
N THR A 389 -1.48 26.04 -12.04
CA THR A 389 -2.73 25.50 -12.54
C THR A 389 -2.79 25.79 -14.05
N SER A 390 -1.99 25.07 -14.84
CA SER A 390 -2.07 25.19 -16.31
C SER A 390 -3.27 24.39 -16.79
N SER A 391 -4.48 24.93 -16.58
CA SER A 391 -5.61 24.45 -17.35
C SER A 391 -5.50 25.03 -18.76
N THR A 392 -5.29 24.16 -19.73
CA THR A 392 -5.26 24.53 -21.14
C THR A 392 -6.68 24.38 -21.69
N THR A 393 -7.17 25.37 -22.44
CA THR A 393 -8.49 25.26 -23.08
C THR A 393 -8.30 24.92 -24.56
N ILE A 394 -8.84 23.79 -25.01
CA ILE A 394 -8.84 23.34 -26.40
C ILE A 394 -10.27 23.06 -26.82
N HIS A 395 -10.71 23.65 -27.93
CA HIS A 395 -12.08 23.52 -28.47
C HIS A 395 -13.21 23.74 -27.44
N GLY A 396 -12.99 24.64 -26.47
CA GLY A 396 -13.96 24.93 -25.41
C GLY A 396 -13.92 23.96 -24.22
N TRP A 397 -13.04 22.97 -24.27
CA TRP A 397 -12.79 22.05 -23.15
C TRP A 397 -11.63 22.52 -22.30
N THR A 398 -11.81 22.54 -21.00
CA THR A 398 -10.73 22.74 -20.02
C THR A 398 -10.04 21.41 -19.78
N ILE A 399 -8.72 21.35 -19.94
CA ILE A 399 -7.93 20.12 -19.76
C ILE A 399 -7.20 20.24 -18.44
N ILE A 400 -7.35 19.23 -17.58
CA ILE A 400 -6.65 19.12 -16.31
C ILE A 400 -5.87 17.79 -16.31
N PRO A 401 -4.54 17.81 -16.10
CA PRO A 401 -3.77 16.58 -15.98
C PRO A 401 -4.14 15.86 -14.67
N ALA A 402 -4.43 14.56 -14.78
CA ALA A 402 -4.62 13.71 -13.62
C ALA A 402 -3.28 13.46 -12.90
N PRO A 403 -3.29 13.23 -11.59
CA PRO A 403 -2.09 12.88 -10.85
C PRO A 403 -1.39 11.65 -11.43
N ARG A 404 -0.06 11.63 -11.39
CA ARG A 404 0.73 10.47 -11.83
C ARG A 404 0.33 9.21 -11.05
N LEU A 405 0.17 9.34 -9.74
CA LEU A 405 -0.37 8.33 -8.84
C LEU A 405 -1.73 8.84 -8.37
N PHE A 406 -2.80 8.32 -8.95
CA PHE A 406 -4.15 8.76 -8.62
C PHE A 406 -4.72 7.87 -7.52
N ASP A 407 -4.34 8.16 -6.30
CA ASP A 407 -4.66 7.41 -5.09
C ASP A 407 -5.32 8.29 -4.01
N ALA A 408 -5.47 7.76 -2.80
CA ALA A 408 -6.12 8.47 -1.69
C ALA A 408 -5.40 9.77 -1.29
N ALA A 409 -4.09 9.87 -1.50
CA ALA A 409 -3.33 11.07 -1.15
C ALA A 409 -3.57 12.23 -2.12
N THR A 410 -3.87 11.91 -3.37
CA THR A 410 -4.02 12.91 -4.46
C THR A 410 -5.46 13.13 -4.89
N ALA A 411 -6.37 12.18 -4.60
CA ALA A 411 -7.75 12.20 -5.09
C ALA A 411 -8.55 13.41 -4.58
N ASP A 412 -8.43 13.77 -3.31
CA ASP A 412 -9.24 14.85 -2.72
C ASP A 412 -8.82 16.23 -3.22
N SER A 413 -7.51 16.50 -3.34
CA SER A 413 -7.01 17.75 -3.91
C SER A 413 -7.40 17.90 -5.38
N PHE A 414 -7.28 16.82 -6.15
CA PHE A 414 -7.69 16.77 -7.54
C PHE A 414 -9.21 16.96 -7.70
N LEU A 415 -10.00 16.27 -6.86
CA LEU A 415 -11.46 16.41 -6.85
C LEU A 415 -11.88 17.87 -6.58
N THR A 416 -11.24 18.54 -5.64
CA THR A 416 -11.51 19.95 -5.33
C THR A 416 -11.23 20.84 -6.53
N GLN A 417 -10.05 20.72 -7.14
CA GLN A 417 -9.66 21.49 -8.32
C GLN A 417 -10.59 21.28 -9.51
N ALA A 418 -10.87 20.02 -9.86
CA ALA A 418 -11.71 19.67 -11.00
C ALA A 418 -13.19 20.08 -10.77
N SER A 419 -13.68 20.00 -9.54
CA SER A 419 -15.03 20.44 -9.18
C SER A 419 -15.26 21.94 -9.38
N GLU A 420 -14.26 22.77 -9.16
CA GLU A 420 -14.35 24.23 -9.40
C GLU A 420 -14.59 24.55 -10.88
N VAL A 421 -13.94 23.82 -11.78
CA VAL A 421 -14.13 23.96 -13.23
C VAL A 421 -15.54 23.55 -13.65
N ILE A 422 -16.02 22.42 -13.14
CA ILE A 422 -17.38 21.93 -13.43
C ILE A 422 -18.45 22.89 -12.91
N LYS A 423 -18.31 23.42 -11.70
CA LYS A 423 -19.25 24.39 -11.10
C LYS A 423 -19.32 25.70 -11.87
N GLN A 424 -18.28 26.06 -12.64
CA GLN A 424 -18.30 27.19 -13.55
C GLN A 424 -19.02 26.89 -14.88
N GLY A 425 -19.64 25.72 -15.03
CA GLY A 425 -20.31 25.29 -16.25
C GLY A 425 -19.38 24.97 -17.42
N LYS A 426 -18.07 24.79 -17.17
CA LYS A 426 -17.07 24.49 -18.20
C LYS A 426 -17.02 23.00 -18.47
N LEU A 427 -16.79 22.66 -19.75
CA LEU A 427 -16.53 21.29 -20.18
C LEU A 427 -15.14 20.85 -19.69
N LEU A 428 -15.01 19.65 -19.15
CA LEU A 428 -13.76 19.17 -18.55
C LEU A 428 -13.24 17.89 -19.23
N VAL A 429 -11.97 17.91 -19.65
CA VAL A 429 -11.20 16.70 -20.02
C VAL A 429 -10.16 16.45 -18.94
N ILE A 430 -10.16 15.23 -18.38
CA ILE A 430 -9.11 14.76 -17.50
C ILE A 430 -8.06 14.03 -18.35
N ASP A 431 -6.86 14.57 -18.41
CA ASP A 431 -5.74 13.97 -19.11
C ASP A 431 -5.00 12.95 -18.22
N CYS A 432 -5.14 11.68 -18.54
CA CYS A 432 -4.48 10.57 -17.84
C CYS A 432 -3.18 10.10 -18.51
N THR A 433 -2.64 10.82 -19.50
CA THR A 433 -1.42 10.42 -20.23
C THR A 433 -0.24 10.20 -19.28
N GLY A 434 -0.11 11.06 -18.25
CA GLY A 434 0.92 10.96 -17.22
C GLY A 434 0.58 10.01 -16.05
N THR A 435 -0.63 9.47 -16.00
CA THR A 435 -1.08 8.63 -14.88
C THR A 435 -0.52 7.22 -15.01
N THR A 436 0.33 6.81 -14.09
CA THR A 436 0.95 5.48 -14.08
C THR A 436 0.21 4.48 -13.19
N PHE A 437 -0.60 4.97 -12.25
CA PHE A 437 -1.37 4.15 -11.32
C PHE A 437 -2.67 4.85 -10.92
N MET A 438 -3.77 4.08 -10.85
CA MET A 438 -5.08 4.55 -10.40
C MET A 438 -5.65 3.60 -9.35
N ALA A 439 -5.82 4.10 -8.11
CA ALA A 439 -6.42 3.36 -7.01
C ALA A 439 -7.95 3.54 -6.98
N SER A 440 -8.63 2.79 -6.11
CA SER A 440 -10.07 2.92 -5.88
C SER A 440 -10.50 4.35 -5.52
N ALA A 441 -9.67 5.10 -4.79
CA ALA A 441 -9.93 6.51 -4.46
C ALA A 441 -9.93 7.42 -5.69
N GLY A 442 -8.97 7.22 -6.63
CA GLY A 442 -8.94 7.95 -7.90
C GLY A 442 -10.17 7.64 -8.75
N MET A 443 -10.55 6.36 -8.86
CA MET A 443 -11.76 5.95 -9.56
C MET A 443 -13.03 6.57 -8.95
N ALA A 444 -13.13 6.59 -7.62
CA ALA A 444 -14.24 7.24 -6.91
C ALA A 444 -14.29 8.75 -7.18
N ALA A 445 -13.14 9.42 -7.28
CA ALA A 445 -13.07 10.83 -7.63
C ALA A 445 -13.61 11.08 -9.06
N LEU A 446 -13.25 10.24 -10.04
CA LEU A 446 -13.76 10.34 -11.41
C LEU A 446 -15.29 10.17 -11.46
N VAL A 447 -15.84 9.19 -10.74
CA VAL A 447 -17.31 8.98 -10.65
C VAL A 447 -18.02 10.17 -10.01
N LYS A 448 -17.44 10.73 -8.93
CA LYS A 448 -18.00 11.93 -8.27
C LYS A 448 -18.00 13.14 -9.22
N LEU A 449 -16.92 13.32 -9.99
CA LEU A 449 -16.81 14.41 -10.97
C LEU A 449 -17.82 14.24 -12.14
N ASP A 450 -18.01 13.01 -12.63
CA ASP A 450 -18.99 12.76 -13.69
C ASP A 450 -20.42 13.06 -13.21
N ARG A 451 -20.75 12.65 -11.99
CA ARG A 451 -22.03 12.99 -11.38
C ARG A 451 -22.21 14.51 -11.22
N LEU A 452 -21.20 15.19 -10.69
CA LEU A 452 -21.21 16.64 -10.53
C LEU A 452 -21.36 17.37 -11.87
N ALA A 453 -20.69 16.88 -12.93
CA ALA A 453 -20.81 17.44 -14.27
C ALA A 453 -22.25 17.36 -14.79
N ARG A 454 -22.93 16.23 -14.59
CA ARG A 454 -24.35 16.06 -14.95
C ARG A 454 -25.26 17.00 -14.17
N GLU A 455 -25.03 17.18 -12.86
CA GLU A 455 -25.79 18.08 -12.00
C GLU A 455 -25.66 19.57 -12.41
N HIS A 456 -24.53 19.96 -13.02
CA HIS A 456 -24.21 21.33 -13.43
C HIS A 456 -24.36 21.57 -14.95
N ASN A 457 -25.03 20.68 -15.68
CA ASN A 457 -25.16 20.75 -17.16
C ASN A 457 -23.81 20.89 -17.88
N SER A 458 -22.78 20.33 -17.30
CA SER A 458 -21.42 20.19 -17.86
C SER A 458 -21.17 18.77 -18.37
N SER A 459 -20.02 18.53 -19.00
CA SER A 459 -19.60 17.20 -19.44
C SER A 459 -18.18 16.92 -18.99
N LEU A 460 -17.95 15.68 -18.55
CA LEU A 460 -16.65 15.14 -18.20
C LEU A 460 -16.21 14.11 -19.24
N ARG A 461 -14.96 14.18 -19.67
CA ARG A 461 -14.30 13.17 -20.51
C ARG A 461 -12.95 12.81 -19.93
N ILE A 462 -12.51 11.59 -20.16
CA ILE A 462 -11.21 11.07 -19.71
C ILE A 462 -10.41 10.70 -20.95
N ALA A 463 -9.14 11.10 -21.02
CA ALA A 463 -8.32 10.88 -22.19
C ALA A 463 -6.93 10.33 -21.81
N GLY A 464 -6.32 9.57 -22.74
CA GLY A 464 -4.92 9.17 -22.62
C GLY A 464 -4.61 8.13 -21.55
N CYS A 465 -5.57 7.30 -21.12
CA CYS A 465 -5.32 6.24 -20.18
C CYS A 465 -4.36 5.19 -20.76
N ASN A 466 -3.28 4.89 -20.05
CA ASN A 466 -2.42 3.76 -20.42
C ASN A 466 -3.15 2.42 -20.22
N HIS A 467 -2.58 1.33 -20.72
CA HIS A 467 -3.17 0.00 -20.68
C HIS A 467 -3.54 -0.46 -19.26
N ASP A 468 -2.69 -0.19 -18.27
CA ASP A 468 -2.90 -0.66 -16.88
C ASP A 468 -4.03 0.12 -16.20
N VAL A 469 -4.07 1.45 -16.40
CA VAL A 469 -5.15 2.31 -15.89
C VAL A 469 -6.47 1.93 -16.55
N LEU A 470 -6.49 1.76 -17.87
CA LEU A 470 -7.69 1.37 -18.61
C LEU A 470 -8.21 0.00 -18.15
N ARG A 471 -7.32 -0.98 -18.01
CA ARG A 471 -7.67 -2.30 -17.50
C ARG A 471 -8.25 -2.24 -16.09
N THR A 472 -7.73 -1.38 -15.22
CA THR A 472 -8.24 -1.20 -13.87
C THR A 472 -9.66 -0.63 -13.88
N ILE A 473 -9.92 0.37 -14.73
CA ILE A 473 -11.26 0.95 -14.93
C ILE A 473 -12.25 -0.09 -15.46
N GLN A 474 -11.84 -0.93 -16.42
CA GLN A 474 -12.65 -1.99 -17.01
C GLN A 474 -12.98 -3.12 -16.01
N LEU A 475 -12.03 -3.49 -15.14
CA LEU A 475 -12.26 -4.51 -14.12
C LEU A 475 -13.42 -4.18 -13.18
N VAL A 476 -13.64 -2.89 -12.91
CA VAL A 476 -14.75 -2.39 -12.09
C VAL A 476 -15.93 -1.87 -12.91
N ARG A 477 -15.91 -2.08 -14.25
CA ARG A 477 -16.96 -1.69 -15.22
C ARG A 477 -17.26 -0.19 -15.27
N LEU A 478 -16.32 0.65 -14.88
CA LEU A 478 -16.50 2.11 -14.94
C LEU A 478 -16.37 2.65 -16.38
N ASP A 479 -15.81 1.89 -17.31
CA ASP A 479 -15.83 2.16 -18.76
C ASP A 479 -17.25 2.23 -19.36
N GLN A 480 -18.24 1.65 -18.69
CA GLN A 480 -19.65 1.75 -19.08
C GLN A 480 -20.33 3.04 -18.60
N VAL A 481 -19.73 3.71 -17.63
CA VAL A 481 -20.31 4.94 -17.00
C VAL A 481 -19.53 6.18 -17.42
N LEU A 482 -18.21 6.08 -17.55
CA LEU A 482 -17.31 7.18 -17.85
C LEU A 482 -17.01 7.26 -19.36
N SER A 483 -16.99 8.47 -19.92
CA SER A 483 -16.63 8.72 -21.32
C SER A 483 -15.11 8.72 -21.49
N ILE A 484 -14.53 7.62 -21.97
CA ILE A 484 -13.09 7.43 -22.11
C ILE A 484 -12.67 7.50 -23.57
N PHE A 485 -11.60 8.25 -23.84
CA PHE A 485 -11.07 8.50 -25.18
C PHE A 485 -9.57 8.11 -25.26
N PRO A 486 -9.06 7.71 -26.42
CA PRO A 486 -7.67 7.31 -26.58
C PRO A 486 -6.69 8.47 -26.31
N ASP A 487 -7.07 9.69 -26.67
CA ASP A 487 -6.25 10.89 -26.52
C ASP A 487 -7.09 12.15 -26.36
N ILE A 488 -6.44 13.28 -26.05
CA ILE A 488 -7.07 14.58 -25.85
C ILE A 488 -7.77 15.08 -27.12
N THR A 489 -7.20 14.83 -28.30
CA THR A 489 -7.78 15.26 -29.57
C THR A 489 -9.11 14.59 -29.82
N ALA A 490 -9.15 13.27 -29.68
CA ALA A 490 -10.41 12.52 -29.77
C ALA A 490 -11.43 12.97 -28.72
N ALA A 491 -10.97 13.23 -27.48
CA ALA A 491 -11.83 13.69 -26.42
C ALA A 491 -12.42 15.08 -26.68
N THR A 492 -11.70 16.00 -27.31
CA THR A 492 -12.15 17.39 -27.55
C THR A 492 -12.95 17.57 -28.84
N THR A 493 -12.76 16.67 -29.83
CA THR A 493 -13.45 16.76 -31.14
C THR A 493 -14.71 15.91 -31.25
N ALA A 494 -14.87 14.88 -30.41
CA ALA A 494 -16.08 14.06 -30.41
C ALA A 494 -17.33 14.90 -30.12
N PRO A 495 -18.48 14.64 -30.78
CA PRO A 495 -19.70 15.37 -30.54
C PRO A 495 -20.20 15.22 -29.08
N LEU A 496 -20.79 16.27 -28.54
CA LEU A 496 -21.49 16.20 -27.27
C LEU A 496 -22.77 15.35 -27.45
N HIS A 497 -22.80 14.17 -26.85
CA HIS A 497 -24.06 13.44 -26.76
C HIS A 497 -25.01 14.22 -25.86
N LYS A 498 -26.13 14.72 -26.42
CA LYS A 498 -27.24 15.19 -25.61
C LYS A 498 -27.77 14.00 -24.81
N ASN A 499 -27.69 14.06 -23.49
CA ASN A 499 -28.36 13.08 -22.62
C ASN A 499 -29.84 12.97 -22.99
N PRO A 500 -30.39 11.76 -23.17
CA PRO A 500 -31.82 11.57 -23.27
C PRO A 500 -32.42 11.59 -21.85
N VAL A 501 -32.60 12.79 -21.30
CA VAL A 501 -33.43 12.98 -20.10
C VAL A 501 -34.29 14.20 -20.37
N THR A 502 -35.50 13.98 -20.74
CA THR A 502 -36.77 14.62 -20.53
C THR A 502 -37.65 14.40 -21.75
N ALA A 503 -38.33 13.28 -21.77
CA ALA A 503 -39.61 13.08 -22.48
C ALA A 503 -40.47 12.17 -21.61
N GLU A 504 -40.92 12.70 -20.49
CA GLU A 504 -42.14 12.24 -19.84
C GLU A 504 -42.82 13.49 -19.29
N GLY A 505 -43.93 13.83 -19.94
CA GLY A 505 -44.79 14.92 -19.52
C GLY A 505 -45.61 15.44 -20.68
N ASP A 506 -46.54 14.62 -21.21
CA ASP A 506 -47.88 14.98 -21.63
C ASP A 506 -48.81 13.75 -21.59
#